data_955b092025f257b0334c1e779e91c7df
#
_entry.id   955b092025f257b0334c1e779e91c7df
#
_cell.length_a   1.000
_cell.length_b   1.000
_cell.length_c   1.000
_cell.angle_alpha   90.00
_cell.angle_beta   90.00
_cell.angle_gamma   90.00
#
_symmetry.space_group_name_H-M   'P 1'
#
loop_
_entity.id
_entity.type
_entity.pdbx_description
1 polymer ?
#
loop_
_entity_poly.entity_id
_entity_poly.type
_entity_poly.pdbx_seq_one_letter_code
_entity_poly.pdbx_strand_id
1 'polypeptide(L)'
;MKKIVIGIDVGISTTKIVGIDASGMVISPIRIKATDPITSLYGAFGKYLHDNRIALDEVEHVMLTGVGAAYIDERIYGLPTSKSEEFVADGLGARYESKLDRMIVVSMGTGTSLVKCDDNEIRHIGGIGIGGGTLAGLSRIMLKTDDIKQIINLAKDGDVSKINLLIGDISAKPLPGLPMNATASLFSNAKANASREDIAMGLIWMVLQSIGSATILSSLESGIKDFVLIGNLTLLPQCREVFPAMEKLYGVRFRIPKYSEFCTAIGAALDYKRQTK
;
A
#
# COMPACT_ATOMS: atom_id res chain seq x y z
N MET A 1 -26.91 -18.68 11.70
CA MET A 1 -26.00 -17.67 12.25
C MET A 1 -25.03 -17.26 11.16
N LYS A 2 -24.86 -15.98 10.92
CA LYS A 2 -23.83 -15.49 10.00
C LYS A 2 -22.47 -15.74 10.68
N LYS A 3 -21.62 -16.53 10.06
CA LYS A 3 -20.25 -16.75 10.54
C LYS A 3 -19.32 -15.78 9.79
N ILE A 4 -18.76 -14.84 10.53
CA ILE A 4 -17.91 -13.79 9.98
C ILE A 4 -16.48 -14.01 10.46
N VAL A 5 -15.53 -14.05 9.54
CA VAL A 5 -14.10 -14.00 9.87
C VAL A 5 -13.63 -12.55 9.77
N ILE A 6 -13.03 -12.05 10.84
CA ILE A 6 -12.52 -10.68 10.88
C ILE A 6 -11.00 -10.69 10.69
N GLY A 7 -10.52 -9.96 9.69
CA GLY A 7 -9.10 -9.72 9.45
C GLY A 7 -8.71 -8.33 9.94
N ILE A 8 -7.60 -8.25 10.66
CA ILE A 8 -7.09 -7.00 11.23
C ILE A 8 -5.61 -6.84 10.88
N ASP A 9 -5.31 -5.77 10.15
CA ASP A 9 -3.94 -5.32 9.92
C ASP A 9 -3.57 -4.28 10.98
N VAL A 10 -2.73 -4.67 11.93
CA VAL A 10 -2.23 -3.80 13.01
C VAL A 10 -0.93 -3.16 12.57
N GLY A 11 -1.04 -2.08 11.81
CA GLY A 11 0.14 -1.34 11.33
C GLY A 11 0.67 -0.33 12.35
N ILE A 12 1.85 0.24 12.06
CA ILE A 12 2.51 1.27 12.91
C ILE A 12 1.68 2.56 12.98
N SER A 13 1.09 2.98 11.87
CA SER A 13 0.38 4.27 11.77
C SER A 13 -1.14 4.15 11.68
N THR A 14 -1.63 2.98 11.29
CA THR A 14 -3.06 2.72 11.11
C THR A 14 -3.41 1.28 11.41
N THR A 15 -4.56 1.07 12.05
CA THR A 15 -5.21 -0.24 12.17
C THR A 15 -6.35 -0.31 11.16
N LYS A 16 -6.39 -1.40 10.39
CA LYS A 16 -7.42 -1.66 9.37
C LYS A 16 -8.16 -2.94 9.68
N ILE A 17 -9.46 -2.91 9.56
CA ILE A 17 -10.33 -4.04 9.89
C ILE A 17 -11.30 -4.30 8.74
N VAL A 18 -11.47 -5.55 8.42
CA VAL A 18 -12.48 -6.04 7.48
C VAL A 18 -13.14 -7.29 8.06
N GLY A 19 -14.39 -7.53 7.71
CA GLY A 19 -15.04 -8.83 7.88
C GLY A 19 -15.21 -9.50 6.52
N ILE A 20 -15.15 -10.82 6.53
CA ILE A 20 -15.53 -11.65 5.37
C ILE A 20 -16.64 -12.57 5.83
N ASP A 21 -17.78 -12.52 5.15
CA ASP A 21 -18.91 -13.38 5.45
C ASP A 21 -18.75 -14.81 4.88
N ALA A 22 -19.68 -15.68 5.19
CA ALA A 22 -19.66 -17.07 4.73
C ALA A 22 -19.68 -17.20 3.19
N SER A 23 -20.21 -16.20 2.46
CA SER A 23 -20.20 -16.18 1.01
C SER A 23 -18.85 -15.70 0.41
N GLY A 24 -17.94 -15.21 1.25
CA GLY A 24 -16.65 -14.65 0.86
C GLY A 24 -16.69 -13.17 0.50
N MET A 25 -17.78 -12.47 0.82
CA MET A 25 -17.93 -11.03 0.55
C MET A 25 -17.32 -10.19 1.66
N VAL A 26 -16.64 -9.11 1.27
CA VAL A 26 -16.07 -8.12 2.18
C VAL A 26 -17.18 -7.26 2.78
N ILE A 27 -17.21 -7.20 4.11
CA ILE A 27 -18.09 -6.32 4.89
C ILE A 27 -17.33 -5.01 5.11
N SER A 28 -18.01 -3.90 4.88
CA SER A 28 -17.54 -2.49 4.98
C SER A 28 -16.26 -2.28 5.79
N PRO A 29 -15.08 -2.16 5.15
CA PRO A 29 -13.82 -2.02 5.87
C PRO A 29 -13.71 -0.67 6.56
N ILE A 30 -12.99 -0.61 7.69
CA ILE A 30 -12.67 0.64 8.37
C ILE A 30 -11.16 0.78 8.60
N ARG A 31 -10.71 2.04 8.64
CA ARG A 31 -9.34 2.41 9.01
C ARG A 31 -9.36 3.39 10.18
N ILE A 32 -8.53 3.11 11.17
CA ILE A 32 -8.36 3.97 12.35
C ILE A 32 -6.87 4.36 12.46
N LYS A 33 -6.59 5.60 12.81
CA LYS A 33 -5.23 6.04 13.09
C LYS A 33 -4.74 5.33 14.35
N ALA A 34 -3.60 4.67 14.28
CA ALA A 34 -2.96 4.03 15.42
C ALA A 34 -2.07 5.03 16.17
N THR A 35 -2.26 5.13 17.48
CA THR A 35 -1.38 5.83 18.39
C THR A 35 -0.68 4.86 19.33
N ASP A 36 -1.38 3.82 19.73
CA ASP A 36 -0.91 2.67 20.48
C ASP A 36 -1.55 1.40 19.85
N PRO A 37 -0.78 0.35 19.54
CA PRO A 37 -1.31 -0.82 18.84
C PRO A 37 -2.45 -1.52 19.57
N ILE A 38 -2.32 -1.70 20.88
CA ILE A 38 -3.33 -2.42 21.68
C ILE A 38 -4.62 -1.61 21.78
N THR A 39 -4.54 -0.36 22.22
CA THR A 39 -5.70 0.54 22.34
C THR A 39 -6.40 0.70 20.97
N SER A 40 -5.60 0.89 19.92
CA SER A 40 -6.12 1.06 18.56
C SER A 40 -6.83 -0.19 18.07
N LEU A 41 -6.30 -1.39 18.36
CA LEU A 41 -6.92 -2.66 17.99
C LEU A 41 -8.29 -2.83 18.66
N TYR A 42 -8.35 -2.73 19.99
CA TYR A 42 -9.59 -2.95 20.74
C TYR A 42 -10.64 -1.89 20.40
N GLY A 43 -10.23 -0.63 20.31
CA GLY A 43 -11.11 0.46 19.88
C GLY A 43 -11.62 0.31 18.46
N ALA A 44 -10.75 -0.06 17.53
CA ALA A 44 -11.10 -0.30 16.13
C ALA A 44 -12.06 -1.49 15.99
N PHE A 45 -11.81 -2.60 16.71
CA PHE A 45 -12.64 -3.79 16.68
C PHE A 45 -14.05 -3.47 17.21
N GLY A 46 -14.15 -2.84 18.39
CA GLY A 46 -15.46 -2.45 18.96
C GLY A 46 -16.23 -1.51 18.03
N LYS A 47 -15.55 -0.50 17.46
CA LYS A 47 -16.14 0.40 16.47
C LYS A 47 -16.60 -0.36 15.22
N TYR A 48 -15.81 -1.31 14.72
CA TYR A 48 -16.16 -2.10 13.54
C TYR A 48 -17.44 -2.91 13.75
N LEU A 49 -17.55 -3.59 14.89
CA LEU A 49 -18.75 -4.35 15.25
C LEU A 49 -19.98 -3.44 15.34
N HIS A 50 -19.84 -2.30 16.02
CA HIS A 50 -20.91 -1.32 16.17
C HIS A 50 -21.40 -0.76 14.82
N ASP A 51 -20.48 -0.27 13.97
CA ASP A 51 -20.82 0.38 12.71
C ASP A 51 -21.49 -0.59 11.71
N ASN A 52 -21.10 -1.87 11.76
CA ASN A 52 -21.63 -2.91 10.88
C ASN A 52 -22.79 -3.69 11.52
N ARG A 53 -23.18 -3.37 12.76
CA ARG A 53 -24.25 -4.07 13.52
C ARG A 53 -23.98 -5.57 13.62
N ILE A 54 -22.74 -5.94 13.89
CA ILE A 54 -22.30 -7.33 14.07
C ILE A 54 -22.30 -7.63 15.57
N ALA A 55 -23.03 -8.67 15.97
CA ALA A 55 -22.96 -9.17 17.34
C ALA A 55 -21.69 -10.02 17.55
N LEU A 56 -21.17 -10.06 18.77
CA LEU A 56 -19.92 -10.75 19.07
C LEU A 56 -20.00 -12.26 18.78
N ASP A 57 -21.16 -12.88 18.96
CA ASP A 57 -21.44 -14.29 18.69
C ASP A 57 -21.60 -14.62 17.19
N GLU A 58 -21.71 -13.60 16.32
CA GLU A 58 -21.65 -13.76 14.87
C GLU A 58 -20.22 -13.86 14.34
N VAL A 59 -19.20 -13.50 15.16
CA VAL A 59 -17.79 -13.59 14.80
C VAL A 59 -17.29 -15.01 15.03
N GLU A 60 -16.87 -15.67 13.96
CA GLU A 60 -16.32 -17.03 14.01
C GLU A 60 -14.87 -17.02 14.47
N HIS A 61 -14.07 -16.10 13.91
CA HIS A 61 -12.62 -16.04 14.14
C HIS A 61 -12.08 -14.65 13.89
N VAL A 62 -10.99 -14.30 14.59
CA VAL A 62 -10.21 -13.07 14.36
C VAL A 62 -8.82 -13.44 13.85
N MET A 63 -8.45 -12.91 12.70
CA MET A 63 -7.13 -13.08 12.11
C MET A 63 -6.35 -11.78 12.22
N LEU A 64 -5.19 -11.82 12.88
CA LEU A 64 -4.31 -10.66 13.06
C LEU A 64 -3.12 -10.74 12.10
N THR A 65 -2.72 -9.59 11.58
CA THR A 65 -1.50 -9.43 10.79
C THR A 65 -0.89 -8.04 11.01
N GLY A 66 0.23 -7.77 10.38
CA GLY A 66 0.97 -6.53 10.55
C GLY A 66 1.92 -6.56 11.75
N VAL A 67 2.89 -5.64 11.75
CA VAL A 67 3.95 -5.60 12.77
C VAL A 67 3.44 -5.44 14.20
N GLY A 68 2.32 -4.73 14.38
CA GLY A 68 1.68 -4.55 15.69
C GLY A 68 1.03 -5.81 16.25
N ALA A 69 0.73 -6.80 15.41
CA ALA A 69 0.17 -8.08 15.87
C ALA A 69 1.15 -8.89 16.74
N ALA A 70 2.46 -8.57 16.66
CA ALA A 70 3.47 -9.20 17.52
C ALA A 70 3.28 -8.91 19.02
N TYR A 71 2.62 -7.80 19.37
CA TYR A 71 2.36 -7.39 20.76
C TYR A 71 1.07 -7.98 21.33
N ILE A 72 0.36 -8.83 20.59
CA ILE A 72 -0.96 -9.34 20.96
C ILE A 72 -0.91 -10.86 20.98
N ASP A 73 -0.94 -11.44 22.17
CA ASP A 73 -0.91 -12.89 22.37
C ASP A 73 -2.24 -13.43 22.95
N GLU A 74 -3.19 -12.54 23.23
CA GLU A 74 -4.46 -12.86 23.85
C GLU A 74 -5.59 -12.99 22.83
N ARG A 75 -6.67 -13.67 23.24
CA ARG A 75 -7.91 -13.72 22.47
C ARG A 75 -8.61 -12.37 22.49
N ILE A 76 -8.94 -11.83 21.34
CA ILE A 76 -9.64 -10.56 21.23
C ILE A 76 -11.08 -10.72 21.72
N TYR A 77 -11.42 -10.06 22.81
CA TYR A 77 -12.73 -10.20 23.51
C TYR A 77 -13.14 -11.66 23.76
N GLY A 78 -12.17 -12.55 24.00
CA GLY A 78 -12.43 -13.97 24.23
C GLY A 78 -12.70 -14.80 22.96
N LEU A 79 -12.72 -14.17 21.78
CA LEU A 79 -12.93 -14.84 20.49
C LEU A 79 -11.71 -15.69 20.08
N PRO A 80 -11.90 -16.78 19.35
CA PRO A 80 -10.82 -17.50 18.71
C PRO A 80 -9.99 -16.54 17.85
N THR A 81 -8.67 -16.48 18.11
CA THR A 81 -7.77 -15.51 17.45
C THR A 81 -6.52 -16.24 16.98
N SER A 82 -6.08 -15.97 15.75
CA SER A 82 -4.85 -16.49 15.15
C SER A 82 -4.11 -15.39 14.41
N LYS A 83 -2.85 -15.65 14.05
CA LYS A 83 -2.01 -14.72 13.29
C LYS A 83 -1.81 -15.24 11.87
N SER A 84 -1.70 -14.31 10.92
CA SER A 84 -1.30 -14.53 9.54
C SER A 84 -0.01 -13.80 9.26
N GLU A 85 0.90 -14.41 8.51
CA GLU A 85 2.09 -13.70 8.03
C GLU A 85 1.69 -12.56 7.11
N GLU A 86 2.29 -11.39 7.29
CA GLU A 86 1.93 -10.17 6.55
C GLU A 86 2.07 -10.36 5.04
N PHE A 87 3.16 -10.99 4.58
CA PHE A 87 3.38 -11.20 3.14
C PHE A 87 2.40 -12.21 2.54
N VAL A 88 2.00 -13.22 3.31
CA VAL A 88 0.95 -14.16 2.90
C VAL A 88 -0.38 -13.43 2.80
N ALA A 89 -0.70 -12.62 3.78
CA ALA A 89 -1.91 -11.79 3.79
C ALA A 89 -1.93 -10.81 2.60
N ASP A 90 -0.81 -10.14 2.32
CA ASP A 90 -0.68 -9.25 1.15
C ASP A 90 -1.01 -9.98 -0.15
N GLY A 91 -0.43 -11.17 -0.36
CA GLY A 91 -0.66 -11.98 -1.55
C GLY A 91 -2.10 -12.48 -1.69
N LEU A 92 -2.69 -12.99 -0.60
CA LEU A 92 -4.08 -13.48 -0.60
C LEU A 92 -5.08 -12.36 -0.86
N GLY A 93 -4.89 -11.20 -0.21
CA GLY A 93 -5.75 -10.04 -0.41
C GLY A 93 -5.64 -9.47 -1.81
N ALA A 94 -4.42 -9.37 -2.35
CA ALA A 94 -4.20 -8.92 -3.71
C ALA A 94 -4.81 -9.87 -4.76
N ARG A 95 -4.69 -11.20 -4.56
CA ARG A 95 -5.37 -12.21 -5.42
C ARG A 95 -6.90 -12.04 -5.36
N TYR A 96 -7.44 -11.89 -4.15
CA TYR A 96 -8.88 -11.71 -3.98
C TYR A 96 -9.39 -10.48 -4.73
N GLU A 97 -8.71 -9.35 -4.64
CA GLU A 97 -9.15 -8.09 -5.22
C GLU A 97 -8.87 -7.99 -6.73
N SER A 98 -7.68 -8.43 -7.18
CA SER A 98 -7.27 -8.29 -8.58
C SER A 98 -7.75 -9.43 -9.48
N LYS A 99 -8.08 -10.59 -8.91
CA LYS A 99 -8.39 -11.84 -9.61
C LYS A 99 -7.23 -12.35 -10.48
N LEU A 100 -6.00 -12.00 -10.10
CA LEU A 100 -4.79 -12.48 -10.76
C LEU A 100 -4.14 -13.56 -9.91
N ASP A 101 -3.71 -14.65 -10.54
CA ASP A 101 -2.95 -15.72 -9.89
C ASP A 101 -1.45 -15.43 -9.92
N ARG A 102 -0.97 -14.80 -11.01
CA ARG A 102 0.45 -14.48 -11.22
C ARG A 102 0.68 -12.97 -11.27
N MET A 103 1.40 -12.45 -10.28
CA MET A 103 1.65 -11.01 -10.13
C MET A 103 2.79 -10.74 -9.14
N ILE A 104 3.28 -9.50 -9.10
CA ILE A 104 4.02 -8.97 -7.96
C ILE A 104 3.10 -8.00 -7.20
N VAL A 105 2.89 -8.28 -5.93
CA VAL A 105 2.20 -7.37 -5.01
C VAL A 105 3.21 -6.37 -4.49
N VAL A 106 2.86 -5.09 -4.56
CA VAL A 106 3.66 -3.95 -4.11
C VAL A 106 2.95 -3.36 -2.91
N SER A 107 3.37 -3.74 -1.72
CA SER A 107 2.76 -3.28 -0.46
C SER A 107 3.42 -1.99 -0.02
N MET A 108 2.73 -0.87 -0.28
CA MET A 108 3.22 0.50 -0.07
C MET A 108 2.76 1.04 1.28
N GLY A 109 3.44 0.62 2.34
CA GLY A 109 3.23 1.05 3.73
C GLY A 109 4.20 2.14 4.17
N THR A 110 4.77 2.00 5.37
CA THR A 110 5.85 2.88 5.89
C THR A 110 7.10 2.79 5.02
N GLY A 111 7.53 1.58 4.69
CA GLY A 111 8.39 1.23 3.57
C GLY A 111 7.59 0.54 2.48
N THR A 112 8.25 -0.14 1.56
CA THR A 112 7.61 -0.92 0.50
C THR A 112 8.17 -2.33 0.47
N SER A 113 7.30 -3.33 0.54
CA SER A 113 7.64 -4.74 0.33
C SER A 113 7.14 -5.24 -1.01
N LEU A 114 7.85 -6.21 -1.59
CA LEU A 114 7.54 -6.84 -2.85
C LEU A 114 7.28 -8.33 -2.60
N VAL A 115 6.08 -8.78 -2.97
CA VAL A 115 5.64 -10.16 -2.77
C VAL A 115 5.28 -10.76 -4.11
N LYS A 116 6.02 -11.79 -4.51
CA LYS A 116 5.72 -12.57 -5.72
C LYS A 116 4.58 -13.54 -5.42
N CYS A 117 3.55 -13.47 -6.23
CA CYS A 117 2.50 -14.48 -6.30
C CYS A 117 2.63 -15.22 -7.64
N ASP A 118 2.73 -16.54 -7.58
CA ASP A 118 2.90 -17.40 -8.76
C ASP A 118 2.24 -18.75 -8.44
N ASP A 119 1.26 -19.14 -9.25
CA ASP A 119 0.44 -20.34 -9.03
C ASP A 119 0.00 -20.52 -7.57
N ASN A 120 0.66 -21.42 -6.83
CA ASN A 120 0.34 -21.72 -5.43
C ASN A 120 1.32 -21.08 -4.42
N GLU A 121 2.35 -20.37 -4.89
CA GLU A 121 3.35 -19.76 -4.02
C GLU A 121 3.06 -18.27 -3.79
N ILE A 122 3.19 -17.85 -2.52
CA ILE A 122 3.26 -16.44 -2.12
C ILE A 122 4.58 -16.28 -1.38
N ARG A 123 5.50 -15.48 -1.94
CA ARG A 123 6.86 -15.35 -1.42
C ARG A 123 7.31 -13.90 -1.39
N HIS A 124 7.81 -13.44 -0.27
CA HIS A 124 8.53 -12.18 -0.18
C HIS A 124 9.81 -12.23 -1.01
N ILE A 125 9.99 -11.30 -1.92
CA ILE A 125 11.15 -11.24 -2.84
C ILE A 125 12.08 -10.07 -2.56
N GLY A 126 11.72 -9.19 -1.64
CA GLY A 126 12.51 -8.04 -1.25
C GLY A 126 11.64 -6.82 -0.93
N GLY A 127 12.28 -5.69 -0.83
CA GLY A 127 11.64 -4.41 -0.56
C GLY A 127 12.62 -3.26 -0.62
N ILE A 128 12.10 -2.07 -0.42
CA ILE A 128 12.92 -0.85 -0.31
C ILE A 128 12.49 -0.03 0.89
N GLY A 129 13.45 0.67 1.51
CA GLY A 129 13.18 1.57 2.63
C GLY A 129 12.44 2.86 2.23
N ILE A 130 11.89 2.92 1.01
CA ILE A 130 11.13 4.07 0.50
C ILE A 130 9.64 3.76 0.54
N GLY A 131 8.88 4.67 1.18
CA GLY A 131 7.44 4.51 1.34
C GLY A 131 6.81 5.72 2.00
N GLY A 132 5.67 5.52 2.64
CA GLY A 132 4.95 6.58 3.35
C GLY A 132 5.76 7.20 4.48
N GLY A 133 6.60 6.43 5.15
CA GLY A 133 7.53 6.94 6.18
C GLY A 133 8.56 7.89 5.60
N THR A 134 9.12 7.57 4.44
CA THR A 134 10.05 8.45 3.70
C THR A 134 9.36 9.76 3.31
N LEU A 135 8.16 9.66 2.72
CA LEU A 135 7.38 10.84 2.34
C LEU A 135 7.11 11.73 3.56
N ALA A 136 6.62 11.17 4.65
CA ALA A 136 6.34 11.93 5.88
C ALA A 136 7.60 12.55 6.49
N GLY A 137 8.70 11.80 6.57
CA GLY A 137 9.97 12.26 7.14
C GLY A 137 10.58 13.42 6.35
N LEU A 138 10.67 13.30 5.04
CA LEU A 138 11.20 14.36 4.18
C LEU A 138 10.26 15.58 4.16
N SER A 139 8.95 15.37 4.12
CA SER A 139 7.99 16.47 4.20
C SER A 139 8.07 17.22 5.52
N ARG A 140 8.31 16.52 6.63
CA ARG A 140 8.54 17.18 7.94
C ARG A 140 9.76 18.10 7.90
N ILE A 141 10.83 17.67 7.28
CA ILE A 141 12.08 18.44 7.17
C ILE A 141 11.90 19.62 6.20
N MET A 142 11.38 19.37 5.00
CA MET A 142 11.37 20.31 3.88
C MET A 142 10.12 21.22 3.88
N LEU A 143 8.96 20.68 4.25
CA LEU A 143 7.67 21.37 4.20
C LEU A 143 7.14 21.79 5.59
N LYS A 144 7.81 21.34 6.69
CA LYS A 144 7.38 21.55 8.08
C LYS A 144 5.99 20.96 8.39
N THR A 145 5.63 19.88 7.70
CA THR A 145 4.40 19.11 7.92
C THR A 145 4.63 17.65 7.55
N ASP A 146 3.97 16.74 8.25
CA ASP A 146 3.87 15.32 7.91
C ASP A 146 2.41 14.87 7.70
N ASP A 147 1.49 15.83 7.70
CA ASP A 147 0.09 15.57 7.39
C ASP A 147 -0.05 15.30 5.87
N ILE A 148 -0.36 14.05 5.55
CA ILE A 148 -0.50 13.61 4.16
C ILE A 148 -1.56 14.41 3.38
N LYS A 149 -2.61 14.88 4.03
CA LYS A 149 -3.64 15.70 3.39
C LYS A 149 -3.10 17.07 3.00
N GLN A 150 -2.28 17.68 3.87
CA GLN A 150 -1.62 18.95 3.56
C GLN A 150 -0.60 18.76 2.43
N ILE A 151 0.19 17.69 2.45
CA ILE A 151 1.17 17.38 1.40
C ILE A 151 0.47 17.20 0.04
N ILE A 152 -0.62 16.43 -0.01
CA ILE A 152 -1.43 16.26 -1.22
C ILE A 152 -2.00 17.60 -1.72
N ASN A 153 -2.49 18.45 -0.82
CA ASN A 153 -3.05 19.74 -1.20
C ASN A 153 -1.97 20.68 -1.77
N LEU A 154 -0.79 20.75 -1.16
CA LEU A 154 0.34 21.50 -1.71
C LEU A 154 0.71 20.98 -3.11
N ALA A 155 0.85 19.67 -3.26
CA ALA A 155 1.26 19.07 -4.52
C ALA A 155 0.30 19.31 -5.69
N LYS A 156 -0.96 19.68 -5.46
CA LYS A 156 -1.91 19.98 -6.56
C LYS A 156 -1.46 21.13 -7.47
N ASP A 157 -0.80 22.13 -6.89
CA ASP A 157 -0.35 23.32 -7.58
C ASP A 157 1.16 23.27 -7.91
N GLY A 158 1.80 22.12 -7.64
CA GLY A 158 3.22 21.90 -7.85
C GLY A 158 3.55 21.46 -9.27
N ASP A 159 4.71 21.90 -9.75
CA ASP A 159 5.27 21.54 -11.04
C ASP A 159 6.55 20.70 -10.86
N VAL A 160 6.45 19.41 -11.19
CA VAL A 160 7.56 18.46 -11.03
C VAL A 160 8.77 18.82 -11.91
N SER A 161 8.59 19.52 -13.03
CA SER A 161 9.67 19.92 -13.93
C SER A 161 10.62 20.97 -13.31
N LYS A 162 10.16 21.69 -12.30
CA LYS A 162 10.99 22.62 -11.51
C LYS A 162 11.85 21.92 -10.47
N ILE A 163 11.57 20.67 -10.20
CA ILE A 163 12.27 19.85 -9.19
C ILE A 163 13.12 18.77 -9.85
N ASN A 164 12.53 18.03 -10.79
CA ASN A 164 13.19 16.92 -11.47
C ASN A 164 13.86 17.41 -12.77
N LEU A 165 15.03 16.86 -13.06
CA LEU A 165 15.65 16.98 -14.38
C LEU A 165 14.97 16.00 -15.32
N LEU A 166 14.45 16.48 -16.43
CA LEU A 166 13.76 15.69 -17.44
C LEU A 166 14.68 15.36 -18.62
N ILE A 167 14.34 14.34 -19.41
CA ILE A 167 15.07 14.01 -20.64
C ILE A 167 15.10 15.21 -21.59
N GLY A 168 14.02 16.00 -21.68
CA GLY A 168 13.96 17.20 -22.49
C GLY A 168 14.91 18.33 -22.08
N ASP A 169 15.40 18.34 -20.84
CA ASP A 169 16.35 19.31 -20.33
C ASP A 169 17.80 19.00 -20.79
N ILE A 170 18.09 17.74 -21.12
CA ILE A 170 19.43 17.24 -21.44
C ILE A 170 19.58 16.74 -22.87
N SER A 171 18.49 16.63 -23.63
CA SER A 171 18.51 16.14 -25.00
C SER A 171 17.62 17.02 -25.89
N ALA A 172 18.19 17.49 -27.01
CA ALA A 172 17.44 18.25 -27.99
C ALA A 172 16.48 17.41 -28.85
N LYS A 173 16.59 16.07 -28.76
CA LYS A 173 15.76 15.11 -29.53
C LYS A 173 15.32 13.97 -28.61
N PRO A 174 14.16 13.38 -28.88
CA PRO A 174 13.73 12.19 -28.14
C PRO A 174 14.78 11.06 -28.23
N LEU A 175 15.09 10.45 -27.09
CA LEU A 175 15.94 9.27 -27.05
C LEU A 175 15.08 8.02 -27.32
N PRO A 176 15.62 6.99 -27.98
CA PRO A 176 14.87 5.76 -28.23
C PRO A 176 14.30 5.16 -26.92
N GLY A 177 12.99 4.99 -26.88
CA GLY A 177 12.29 4.46 -25.70
C GLY A 177 12.12 5.42 -24.51
N LEU A 178 12.64 6.67 -24.58
CA LEU A 178 12.53 7.64 -23.50
C LEU A 178 11.82 8.92 -23.98
N PRO A 179 10.61 9.21 -23.53
CA PRO A 179 9.91 10.45 -23.87
C PRO A 179 10.58 11.65 -23.20
N MET A 180 10.42 12.84 -23.81
CA MET A 180 11.06 14.08 -23.35
C MET A 180 10.67 14.47 -21.91
N ASN A 181 9.48 14.10 -21.48
CA ASN A 181 8.98 14.35 -20.12
C ASN A 181 9.31 13.24 -19.11
N ALA A 182 10.10 12.23 -19.48
CA ALA A 182 10.59 11.24 -18.53
C ALA A 182 11.61 11.86 -17.59
N THR A 183 11.59 11.47 -16.34
CA THR A 183 12.56 11.90 -15.33
C THR A 183 13.91 11.27 -15.61
N ALA A 184 14.93 12.11 -15.84
CA ALA A 184 16.34 11.70 -15.91
C ALA A 184 16.96 11.63 -14.52
N SER A 185 16.66 12.60 -13.64
CA SER A 185 17.18 12.64 -12.29
C SER A 185 16.19 13.32 -11.32
N LEU A 186 15.84 12.61 -10.26
CA LEU A 186 14.96 13.13 -9.21
C LEU A 186 15.66 14.24 -8.42
N PHE A 187 14.96 15.34 -8.16
CA PHE A 187 15.43 16.52 -7.44
C PHE A 187 16.65 17.25 -8.03
N SER A 188 17.17 16.83 -9.18
CA SER A 188 18.41 17.40 -9.74
C SER A 188 18.24 18.82 -10.30
N ASN A 189 17.00 19.26 -10.57
CA ASN A 189 16.68 20.61 -11.03
C ASN A 189 16.16 21.52 -9.92
N ALA A 190 16.08 21.03 -8.69
CA ALA A 190 15.55 21.78 -7.56
C ALA A 190 16.46 22.97 -7.22
N LYS A 191 15.89 24.17 -7.20
CA LYS A 191 16.58 25.40 -6.81
C LYS A 191 16.31 25.72 -5.34
N ALA A 192 17.21 26.50 -4.72
CA ALA A 192 17.08 26.89 -3.31
C ALA A 192 15.78 27.68 -3.01
N ASN A 193 15.18 28.30 -4.01
CA ASN A 193 13.92 29.05 -3.91
C ASN A 193 12.71 28.29 -4.50
N ALA A 194 12.80 26.97 -4.65
CA ALA A 194 11.67 26.16 -5.10
C ALA A 194 10.46 26.36 -4.17
N SER A 195 9.27 26.44 -4.75
CA SER A 195 8.04 26.60 -3.96
C SER A 195 7.75 25.38 -3.11
N ARG A 196 6.94 25.53 -2.06
CA ARG A 196 6.51 24.42 -1.23
C ARG A 196 5.65 23.42 -2.03
N GLU A 197 4.90 23.92 -2.97
CA GLU A 197 4.04 23.19 -3.90
C GLU A 197 4.88 22.29 -4.80
N ASP A 198 5.92 22.86 -5.43
CA ASP A 198 6.86 22.13 -6.28
C ASP A 198 7.60 21.05 -5.50
N ILE A 199 8.09 21.38 -4.28
CA ILE A 199 8.76 20.41 -3.40
C ILE A 199 7.82 19.27 -3.02
N ALA A 200 6.55 19.57 -2.66
CA ALA A 200 5.57 18.54 -2.30
C ALA A 200 5.31 17.58 -3.47
N MET A 201 5.14 18.12 -4.70
CA MET A 201 5.00 17.31 -5.91
C MET A 201 6.25 16.46 -6.16
N GLY A 202 7.44 17.06 -6.07
CA GLY A 202 8.70 16.35 -6.25
C GLY A 202 8.90 15.19 -5.27
N LEU A 203 8.56 15.38 -3.99
CA LEU A 203 8.64 14.34 -2.96
C LEU A 203 7.71 13.15 -3.26
N ILE A 204 6.46 13.42 -3.63
CA ILE A 204 5.51 12.35 -4.00
C ILE A 204 6.02 11.59 -5.23
N TRP A 205 6.46 12.32 -6.27
CA TRP A 205 6.98 11.69 -7.49
C TRP A 205 8.22 10.85 -7.21
N MET A 206 9.14 11.36 -6.40
CA MET A 206 10.34 10.62 -6.01
C MET A 206 9.98 9.28 -5.35
N VAL A 207 9.06 9.30 -4.39
CA VAL A 207 8.64 8.08 -3.69
C VAL A 207 7.98 7.10 -4.66
N LEU A 208 7.00 7.56 -5.45
CA LEU A 208 6.25 6.69 -6.36
C LEU A 208 7.11 6.13 -7.50
N GLN A 209 7.96 6.96 -8.12
CA GLN A 209 8.87 6.51 -9.18
C GLN A 209 9.93 5.54 -8.67
N SER A 210 10.49 5.78 -7.48
CA SER A 210 11.44 4.85 -6.87
C SER A 210 10.81 3.48 -6.61
N ILE A 211 9.58 3.47 -6.08
CA ILE A 211 8.83 2.23 -5.88
C ILE A 211 8.57 1.51 -7.20
N GLY A 212 8.07 2.25 -8.20
CA GLY A 212 7.79 1.67 -9.52
C GLY A 212 9.04 1.10 -10.19
N SER A 213 10.16 1.82 -10.14
CA SER A 213 11.44 1.35 -10.71
C SER A 213 11.95 0.10 -10.00
N ALA A 214 11.93 0.07 -8.66
CA ALA A 214 12.33 -1.11 -7.90
C ALA A 214 11.45 -2.32 -8.23
N THR A 215 10.13 -2.11 -8.36
CA THR A 215 9.18 -3.15 -8.75
C THR A 215 9.50 -3.73 -10.13
N ILE A 216 9.73 -2.87 -11.13
CA ILE A 216 10.06 -3.30 -12.49
C ILE A 216 11.37 -4.09 -12.49
N LEU A 217 12.42 -3.59 -11.83
CA LEU A 217 13.70 -4.27 -11.74
C LEU A 217 13.59 -5.63 -11.06
N SER A 218 12.79 -5.76 -10.00
CA SER A 218 12.57 -7.02 -9.28
C SER A 218 11.85 -8.08 -10.12
N SER A 219 11.15 -7.67 -11.17
CA SER A 219 10.37 -8.54 -12.04
C SER A 219 11.13 -9.12 -13.22
N LEU A 220 12.34 -8.62 -13.52
CA LEU A 220 13.08 -8.96 -14.74
C LEU A 220 13.36 -10.45 -14.87
N GLU A 221 13.76 -11.11 -13.78
CA GLU A 221 14.03 -12.55 -13.78
C GLU A 221 12.77 -13.39 -13.98
N SER A 222 11.67 -13.01 -13.31
CA SER A 222 10.41 -13.76 -13.38
C SER A 222 9.59 -13.49 -14.65
N GLY A 223 9.87 -12.39 -15.34
CA GLY A 223 9.10 -11.91 -16.49
C GLY A 223 7.66 -11.51 -16.15
N ILE A 224 7.32 -11.35 -14.88
CA ILE A 224 5.98 -10.89 -14.43
C ILE A 224 5.82 -9.42 -14.80
N LYS A 225 4.72 -9.09 -15.46
CA LYS A 225 4.40 -7.73 -15.92
C LYS A 225 3.17 -7.12 -15.25
N ASP A 226 2.44 -7.88 -14.44
CA ASP A 226 1.29 -7.41 -13.68
C ASP A 226 1.71 -7.11 -12.24
N PHE A 227 1.56 -5.87 -11.82
CA PHE A 227 1.87 -5.38 -10.49
C PHE A 227 0.61 -4.91 -9.79
N VAL A 228 0.33 -5.42 -8.61
CA VAL A 228 -0.84 -5.04 -7.81
C VAL A 228 -0.37 -4.16 -6.65
N LEU A 229 -0.74 -2.89 -6.70
CA LEU A 229 -0.37 -1.89 -5.71
C LEU A 229 -1.36 -1.92 -4.54
N ILE A 230 -0.87 -2.12 -3.33
CA ILE A 230 -1.66 -2.12 -2.10
C ILE A 230 -1.05 -1.18 -1.05
N GLY A 231 -1.79 -0.92 0.02
CA GLY A 231 -1.32 -0.07 1.12
C GLY A 231 -1.72 1.41 0.98
N ASN A 232 -1.34 2.20 1.99
CA ASN A 232 -1.84 3.57 2.15
C ASN A 232 -1.42 4.54 1.03
N LEU A 233 -0.25 4.35 0.41
CA LEU A 233 0.20 5.24 -0.66
C LEU A 233 -0.64 5.13 -1.93
N THR A 234 -1.42 4.06 -2.11
CA THR A 234 -2.36 3.94 -3.24
C THR A 234 -3.44 5.02 -3.26
N LEU A 235 -3.64 5.69 -2.12
CA LEU A 235 -4.59 6.79 -1.96
C LEU A 235 -4.07 8.13 -2.50
N LEU A 236 -2.79 8.22 -2.85
CA LEU A 236 -2.21 9.42 -3.46
C LEU A 236 -2.79 9.62 -4.87
N PRO A 237 -3.40 10.77 -5.19
CA PRO A 237 -3.92 11.05 -6.53
C PRO A 237 -2.86 10.90 -7.63
N GLN A 238 -1.60 11.21 -7.33
CA GLN A 238 -0.46 11.14 -8.25
C GLN A 238 -0.14 9.71 -8.72
N CYS A 239 -0.63 8.69 -8.02
CA CYS A 239 -0.55 7.31 -8.53
C CYS A 239 -1.17 7.15 -9.92
N ARG A 240 -2.22 7.96 -10.22
CA ARG A 240 -2.90 7.95 -11.53
C ARG A 240 -2.11 8.63 -12.66
N GLU A 241 -1.02 9.27 -12.33
CA GLU A 241 -0.12 9.92 -13.29
C GLU A 241 1.18 9.15 -13.43
N VAL A 242 1.82 8.84 -12.30
CA VAL A 242 3.14 8.21 -12.25
C VAL A 242 3.10 6.80 -12.82
N PHE A 243 2.20 5.93 -12.32
CA PHE A 243 2.19 4.54 -12.74
C PHE A 243 1.79 4.32 -14.20
N PRO A 244 0.75 4.99 -14.76
CA PRO A 244 0.45 4.89 -16.19
C PRO A 244 1.59 5.38 -17.10
N ALA A 245 2.35 6.41 -16.69
CA ALA A 245 3.53 6.83 -17.43
C ALA A 245 4.61 5.73 -17.46
N MET A 246 4.82 5.06 -16.34
CA MET A 246 5.76 3.92 -16.24
C MET A 246 5.26 2.69 -17.00
N GLU A 247 3.95 2.41 -16.99
CA GLU A 247 3.35 1.33 -17.81
C GLU A 247 3.69 1.49 -19.28
N LYS A 248 3.48 2.70 -19.80
CA LYS A 248 3.77 3.03 -21.20
C LYS A 248 5.26 2.91 -21.53
N LEU A 249 6.12 3.32 -20.59
CA LEU A 249 7.56 3.31 -20.77
C LEU A 249 8.16 1.89 -20.76
N TYR A 250 7.67 1.03 -19.87
CA TYR A 250 8.28 -0.28 -19.59
C TYR A 250 7.46 -1.48 -20.08
N GLY A 251 6.28 -1.26 -20.64
CA GLY A 251 5.41 -2.34 -21.13
C GLY A 251 4.90 -3.28 -20.02
N VAL A 252 4.58 -2.70 -18.87
CA VAL A 252 4.06 -3.38 -17.67
C VAL A 252 2.67 -2.86 -17.32
N ARG A 253 2.04 -3.41 -16.27
CA ARG A 253 0.72 -2.98 -15.80
C ARG A 253 0.72 -2.82 -14.28
N PHE A 254 0.33 -1.65 -13.80
CA PHE A 254 0.11 -1.35 -12.38
C PHE A 254 -1.39 -1.26 -12.09
N ARG A 255 -1.89 -2.12 -11.23
CA ARG A 255 -3.29 -2.19 -10.86
C ARG A 255 -3.49 -1.75 -9.43
N ILE A 256 -4.39 -0.80 -9.19
CA ILE A 256 -4.82 -0.38 -7.85
C ILE A 256 -6.22 -0.93 -7.64
N PRO A 257 -6.40 -1.99 -6.82
CA PRO A 257 -7.71 -2.55 -6.54
C PRO A 257 -8.61 -1.59 -5.75
N LYS A 258 -9.91 -1.86 -5.76
CA LYS A 258 -10.89 -1.05 -5.02
C LYS A 258 -10.58 -0.92 -3.54
N TYR A 259 -10.22 -2.02 -2.90
CA TYR A 259 -9.86 -2.08 -1.48
C TYR A 259 -8.35 -2.15 -1.27
N SER A 260 -7.56 -1.47 -2.11
CA SER A 260 -6.10 -1.53 -2.10
C SER A 260 -5.47 -1.27 -0.73
N GLU A 261 -6.00 -0.33 0.04
CA GLU A 261 -5.50 -0.05 1.40
C GLU A 261 -5.87 -1.15 2.43
N PHE A 262 -6.87 -1.99 2.13
CA PHE A 262 -7.37 -3.04 3.03
C PHE A 262 -6.94 -4.45 2.61
N CYS A 263 -6.19 -4.61 1.52
CA CYS A 263 -5.81 -5.92 0.99
C CYS A 263 -5.15 -6.81 2.04
N THR A 264 -4.24 -6.27 2.84
CA THR A 264 -3.56 -7.03 3.91
C THR A 264 -4.55 -7.57 4.94
N ALA A 265 -5.51 -6.77 5.39
CA ALA A 265 -6.55 -7.22 6.31
C ALA A 265 -7.51 -8.24 5.66
N ILE A 266 -7.88 -8.04 4.37
CA ILE A 266 -8.68 -9.00 3.59
C ILE A 266 -7.94 -10.34 3.51
N GLY A 267 -6.66 -10.31 3.16
CA GLY A 267 -5.84 -11.50 3.04
C GLY A 267 -5.67 -12.24 4.36
N ALA A 268 -5.51 -11.53 5.48
CA ALA A 268 -5.49 -12.15 6.80
C ALA A 268 -6.79 -12.92 7.07
N ALA A 269 -7.95 -12.31 6.83
CA ALA A 269 -9.25 -13.01 7.00
C ALA A 269 -9.37 -14.23 6.09
N LEU A 270 -8.86 -14.17 4.86
CA LEU A 270 -8.88 -15.31 3.92
C LEU A 270 -7.92 -16.43 4.34
N ASP A 271 -6.83 -16.11 5.02
CA ASP A 271 -5.85 -17.09 5.49
C ASP A 271 -6.43 -18.06 6.53
N TYR A 272 -7.48 -17.66 7.24
CA TYR A 272 -8.21 -18.56 8.14
C TYR A 272 -8.65 -19.85 7.45
N LYS A 273 -9.24 -19.76 6.26
CA LYS A 273 -9.67 -20.93 5.49
C LYS A 273 -8.50 -21.81 5.03
N ARG A 274 -7.32 -21.21 4.83
CA ARG A 274 -6.10 -21.94 4.45
C ARG A 274 -5.51 -22.70 5.64
N GLN A 275 -5.54 -22.09 6.84
CA GLN A 275 -5.01 -22.68 8.06
C GLN A 275 -5.92 -23.78 8.65
N THR A 276 -7.19 -23.83 8.25
CA THR A 276 -8.18 -24.79 8.76
C THR A 276 -8.46 -25.97 7.82
N LYS A 277 -7.83 -25.98 6.63
CA LYS A 277 -7.83 -27.13 5.70
C LYS A 277 -6.67 -28.07 6.01
#